data_e6417acdc0d4a1ce73c34fe7eb4cca87
#
_entry.id   e6417acdc0d4a1ce73c34fe7eb4cca87
#
_cell.length_a   1.000
_cell.length_b   1.000
_cell.length_c   1.000
_cell.angle_alpha   90.00
_cell.angle_beta   90.00
_cell.angle_gamma   90.00
#
_symmetry.space_group_name_H-M   'P 1'
#
loop_
_entity.id
_entity.type
_entity.pdbx_description
1 polymer ?
#
loop_
_entity_poly.entity_id
_entity_poly.type
_entity_poly.pdbx_seq_one_letter_code
_entity_poly.pdbx_strand_id
1 'polypeptide(L)'
;MADVNEVVSDEVYVKEYISFDEMNLPENLLRGINAHGFTKPSFPQSKGIVPIAEGKEIIMQAKSGTGKTGTFVIGSMARIDPKVKKVQVLCLAPTRELAHQIQLVASAIGESSTVDTSMNIKAYAAMGKTPIKEDIRAIDRGIQFLVGTPGRIFDLMNRRAFTTEFVKVIVIDEADQMLEDRFREQMQCIFNFGFPATTRCAFFSATMNPDVVEFADSLLQDPVKILLPPEEVTLDGIKQYKVEVEREDWKFEILLDLYKNLNIAQALIYCNTRNKAEELADRMTKAGYPITCIHGEMEARDRMIRMTSFRKGETRVLISTDLLARGIDVQQVSLVINYEMPVEMENYIHRIGRSGRFGRKGNSISILYGNDISRAVDIESFHKTTMHPLPMDLSQVQLNA
;
A
#
# COMPACT_ATOMS: atom_id res chain seq x y z
N MET A 1 -41.97 -3.27 -19.00
CA MET A 1 -41.18 -4.42 -18.59
C MET A 1 -40.12 -4.57 -19.66
N ALA A 2 -38.98 -4.02 -19.44
CA ALA A 2 -37.79 -4.19 -20.26
C ALA A 2 -36.75 -4.75 -19.33
N ASP A 3 -36.29 -5.95 -19.70
CA ASP A 3 -35.27 -6.72 -18.95
C ASP A 3 -33.95 -5.94 -18.84
N VAL A 4 -33.59 -5.66 -17.61
CA VAL A 4 -32.25 -5.21 -17.23
C VAL A 4 -31.54 -6.45 -16.69
N ASN A 5 -30.93 -7.21 -17.56
CA ASN A 5 -29.92 -8.18 -17.17
C ASN A 5 -29.04 -8.56 -18.35
N GLU A 6 -27.79 -8.66 -18.02
CA GLU A 6 -26.62 -9.16 -18.73
C GLU A 6 -25.66 -8.09 -19.23
N VAL A 7 -24.93 -7.49 -18.28
CA VAL A 7 -23.54 -7.17 -18.53
C VAL A 7 -22.75 -8.46 -18.26
N VAL A 8 -22.68 -9.33 -19.23
CA VAL A 8 -21.71 -10.41 -19.27
C VAL A 8 -20.35 -9.73 -19.50
N SER A 9 -19.57 -9.57 -18.44
CA SER A 9 -18.15 -9.25 -18.56
C SER A 9 -17.48 -10.46 -19.22
N ASP A 10 -16.82 -10.25 -20.36
CA ASP A 10 -15.81 -11.17 -20.89
C ASP A 10 -14.68 -11.28 -19.86
N GLU A 11 -14.86 -12.14 -18.85
CA GLU A 11 -13.82 -12.49 -17.91
C GLU A 11 -12.74 -13.25 -18.68
N VAL A 12 -11.66 -12.56 -19.02
CA VAL A 12 -10.45 -13.19 -19.52
C VAL A 12 -9.99 -14.16 -18.43
N TYR A 13 -10.15 -15.45 -18.67
CA TYR A 13 -9.69 -16.48 -17.73
C TYR A 13 -8.19 -16.33 -17.51
N VAL A 14 -7.79 -15.84 -16.32
CA VAL A 14 -6.39 -15.72 -15.95
C VAL A 14 -5.97 -17.00 -15.25
N LYS A 15 -4.99 -17.70 -15.83
CA LYS A 15 -4.43 -18.92 -15.25
C LYS A 15 -3.87 -18.63 -13.87
N GLU A 16 -4.19 -19.47 -12.90
CA GLU A 16 -3.64 -19.45 -11.55
C GLU A 16 -2.48 -20.42 -11.44
N TYR A 17 -1.35 -19.95 -10.89
CA TYR A 17 -0.13 -20.72 -10.69
C TYR A 17 0.04 -21.09 -9.22
N ILE A 18 0.31 -22.34 -8.91
CA ILE A 18 0.44 -22.83 -7.52
C ILE A 18 1.86 -22.72 -6.97
N SER A 19 2.85 -22.56 -7.83
CA SER A 19 4.25 -22.34 -7.46
C SER A 19 4.92 -21.30 -8.37
N PHE A 20 6.02 -20.68 -7.90
CA PHE A 20 6.81 -19.76 -8.73
C PHE A 20 7.56 -20.50 -9.84
N ASP A 21 7.90 -21.78 -9.65
CA ASP A 21 8.61 -22.60 -10.64
C ASP A 21 7.77 -22.84 -11.90
N GLU A 22 6.44 -22.88 -11.76
CA GLU A 22 5.51 -23.07 -12.91
C GLU A 22 5.35 -21.80 -13.77
N MET A 23 5.82 -20.63 -13.28
CA MET A 23 5.63 -19.34 -13.95
C MET A 23 6.61 -19.07 -15.08
N ASN A 24 7.52 -19.99 -15.37
CA ASN A 24 8.55 -19.86 -16.41
C ASN A 24 9.36 -18.55 -16.31
N LEU A 25 9.71 -18.16 -15.08
CA LEU A 25 10.52 -16.98 -14.78
C LEU A 25 12.02 -17.26 -15.00
N PRO A 26 12.84 -16.22 -15.27
CA PRO A 26 14.29 -16.38 -15.33
C PRO A 26 14.86 -17.02 -14.06
N GLU A 27 15.76 -18.00 -14.21
CA GLU A 27 16.30 -18.77 -13.07
C GLU A 27 16.91 -17.88 -11.99
N ASN A 28 17.63 -16.83 -12.38
CA ASN A 28 18.22 -15.88 -11.42
C ASN A 28 17.15 -15.10 -10.65
N LEU A 29 15.98 -14.82 -11.28
CA LEU A 29 14.85 -14.19 -10.63
C LEU A 29 14.20 -15.15 -9.62
N LEU A 30 14.02 -16.42 -9.98
CA LEU A 30 13.51 -17.46 -9.07
C LEU A 30 14.41 -17.60 -7.81
N ARG A 31 15.72 -17.55 -7.99
CA ARG A 31 16.66 -17.55 -6.86
C ARG A 31 16.49 -16.33 -5.95
N GLY A 32 16.29 -15.14 -6.54
CA GLY A 32 16.00 -13.92 -5.79
C GLY A 32 14.68 -13.98 -5.01
N ILE A 33 13.64 -14.54 -5.63
CA ILE A 33 12.32 -14.77 -5.00
C ILE A 33 12.45 -15.68 -3.77
N ASN A 34 13.13 -16.81 -3.93
CA ASN A 34 13.36 -17.76 -2.84
C ASN A 34 14.25 -17.18 -1.73
N ALA A 35 15.31 -16.45 -2.09
CA ALA A 35 16.18 -15.77 -1.12
C ALA A 35 15.45 -14.68 -0.32
N HIS A 36 14.45 -14.03 -0.92
CA HIS A 36 13.58 -13.07 -0.23
C HIS A 36 12.61 -13.75 0.75
N GLY A 37 12.46 -15.08 0.68
CA GLY A 37 11.58 -15.85 1.56
C GLY A 37 10.17 -16.08 0.99
N PHE A 38 9.93 -15.81 -0.28
CA PHE A 38 8.69 -16.20 -0.94
C PHE A 38 8.72 -17.68 -1.30
N THR A 39 7.93 -18.49 -0.60
CA THR A 39 7.87 -19.95 -0.80
C THR A 39 6.70 -20.38 -1.66
N LYS A 40 5.57 -19.70 -1.56
CA LYS A 40 4.34 -19.97 -2.31
C LYS A 40 3.72 -18.66 -2.76
N PRO A 41 3.24 -18.55 -4.02
CA PRO A 41 2.59 -17.35 -4.50
C PRO A 41 1.28 -17.09 -3.74
N SER A 42 1.05 -15.84 -3.36
CA SER A 42 -0.25 -15.38 -2.87
C SER A 42 -1.23 -15.24 -4.04
N PHE A 43 -2.52 -15.02 -3.75
CA PHE A 43 -3.54 -14.86 -4.79
C PHE A 43 -3.17 -13.79 -5.85
N PRO A 44 -2.78 -12.54 -5.52
CA PRO A 44 -2.32 -11.60 -6.52
C PRO A 44 -1.10 -12.08 -7.30
N GLN A 45 -0.17 -12.75 -6.64
CA GLN A 45 1.05 -13.26 -7.27
C GLN A 45 0.76 -14.40 -8.22
N SER A 46 -0.13 -15.34 -7.83
CA SER A 46 -0.49 -16.49 -8.65
C SER A 46 -1.16 -16.12 -9.98
N LYS A 47 -1.82 -14.96 -10.05
CA LYS A 47 -2.53 -14.49 -11.24
C LYS A 47 -1.84 -13.33 -11.97
N GLY A 48 -1.12 -12.46 -11.25
CA GLY A 48 -0.62 -11.20 -11.82
C GLY A 48 0.81 -11.24 -12.33
N ILE A 49 1.69 -12.07 -11.79
CA ILE A 49 3.11 -12.08 -12.17
C ILE A 49 3.29 -12.42 -13.66
N VAL A 50 2.68 -13.49 -14.12
CA VAL A 50 2.88 -13.98 -15.51
C VAL A 50 2.33 -13.01 -16.55
N PRO A 51 1.11 -12.45 -16.44
CA PRO A 51 0.65 -11.44 -17.40
C PRO A 51 1.60 -10.23 -17.52
N ILE A 52 2.14 -9.72 -16.40
CA ILE A 52 3.12 -8.62 -16.43
C ILE A 52 4.41 -9.06 -17.13
N ALA A 53 4.92 -10.24 -16.79
CA ALA A 53 6.14 -10.80 -17.39
C ALA A 53 6.00 -11.01 -18.92
N GLU A 54 4.82 -11.42 -19.38
CA GLU A 54 4.48 -11.57 -20.80
C GLU A 54 4.23 -10.24 -21.52
N GLY A 55 4.22 -9.11 -20.79
CA GLY A 55 4.01 -7.80 -21.37
C GLY A 55 2.54 -7.46 -21.64
N LYS A 56 1.63 -7.99 -20.87
CA LYS A 56 0.23 -7.56 -20.87
C LYS A 56 0.05 -6.37 -19.94
N GLU A 57 -0.91 -5.54 -20.27
CA GLU A 57 -1.39 -4.50 -19.35
C GLU A 57 -2.33 -5.12 -18.32
N ILE A 58 -2.31 -4.61 -17.10
CA ILE A 58 -3.06 -5.22 -16.01
C ILE A 58 -3.73 -4.18 -15.13
N ILE A 59 -4.96 -4.47 -14.72
CA ILE A 59 -5.66 -3.80 -13.62
C ILE A 59 -5.91 -4.85 -12.55
N MET A 60 -5.30 -4.66 -11.39
CA MET A 60 -5.42 -5.60 -10.28
C MET A 60 -6.00 -4.96 -9.03
N GLN A 61 -7.14 -5.49 -8.61
CA GLN A 61 -7.67 -5.23 -7.29
C GLN A 61 -7.20 -6.30 -6.31
N ALA A 62 -6.53 -5.88 -5.25
CA ALA A 62 -6.11 -6.80 -4.20
C ALA A 62 -6.03 -6.09 -2.85
N LYS A 63 -6.44 -6.78 -1.78
CA LYS A 63 -6.39 -6.24 -0.42
C LYS A 63 -4.99 -5.78 -0.04
N SER A 64 -4.90 -4.81 0.86
CA SER A 64 -3.61 -4.42 1.44
C SER A 64 -2.95 -5.60 2.16
N GLY A 65 -1.64 -5.79 1.96
CA GLY A 65 -0.89 -6.87 2.61
C GLY A 65 -1.05 -8.26 1.99
N THR A 66 -1.71 -8.41 0.85
CA THR A 66 -1.88 -9.71 0.17
C THR A 66 -0.77 -10.06 -0.82
N GLY A 67 0.23 -9.19 -1.01
CA GLY A 67 1.36 -9.48 -1.88
C GLY A 67 1.40 -8.69 -3.19
N LYS A 68 0.60 -7.62 -3.36
CA LYS A 68 0.63 -6.74 -4.55
C LYS A 68 2.05 -6.31 -4.93
N THR A 69 2.83 -5.85 -3.94
CA THR A 69 4.22 -5.40 -4.18
C THR A 69 5.08 -6.48 -4.79
N GLY A 70 5.01 -7.71 -4.25
CA GLY A 70 5.72 -8.86 -4.82
C GLY A 70 5.26 -9.15 -6.26
N THR A 71 3.96 -9.02 -6.54
CA THR A 71 3.40 -9.28 -7.86
C THR A 71 4.02 -8.39 -8.93
N PHE A 72 3.93 -7.07 -8.76
CA PHE A 72 4.45 -6.17 -9.79
C PHE A 72 5.98 -6.10 -9.81
N VAL A 73 6.66 -6.24 -8.68
CA VAL A 73 8.13 -6.27 -8.65
C VAL A 73 8.64 -7.47 -9.43
N ILE A 74 8.16 -8.69 -9.14
CA ILE A 74 8.59 -9.91 -9.83
C ILE A 74 8.23 -9.86 -11.31
N GLY A 75 6.97 -9.56 -11.64
CA GLY A 75 6.50 -9.50 -13.02
C GLY A 75 7.25 -8.46 -13.86
N SER A 76 7.53 -7.28 -13.30
CA SER A 76 8.31 -6.24 -13.98
C SER A 76 9.78 -6.60 -14.12
N MET A 77 10.39 -7.22 -13.11
CA MET A 77 11.78 -7.67 -13.16
C MET A 77 12.03 -8.73 -14.21
N ALA A 78 11.06 -9.61 -14.47
CA ALA A 78 11.15 -10.59 -15.53
C ALA A 78 11.35 -9.97 -16.92
N ARG A 79 10.97 -8.70 -17.11
CA ARG A 79 11.12 -7.95 -18.36
C ARG A 79 12.40 -7.13 -18.45
N ILE A 80 13.16 -6.97 -17.36
CA ILE A 80 14.39 -6.19 -17.36
C ILE A 80 15.50 -6.95 -18.08
N ASP A 81 16.18 -6.26 -19.00
CA ASP A 81 17.48 -6.71 -19.51
C ASP A 81 18.58 -6.20 -18.54
N PRO A 82 19.24 -7.07 -17.78
CA PRO A 82 20.23 -6.66 -16.79
C PRO A 82 21.51 -6.07 -17.43
N LYS A 83 21.72 -6.24 -18.73
CA LYS A 83 22.85 -5.65 -19.46
C LYS A 83 22.63 -4.16 -19.76
N VAL A 84 21.38 -3.74 -19.89
CA VAL A 84 21.01 -2.36 -20.16
C VAL A 84 20.93 -1.58 -18.84
N LYS A 85 21.93 -0.75 -18.56
CA LYS A 85 22.03 0.06 -17.33
C LYS A 85 21.27 1.39 -17.47
N LYS A 86 19.98 1.30 -17.80
CA LYS A 86 19.03 2.42 -17.95
C LYS A 86 17.73 2.05 -17.22
N VAL A 87 16.93 3.05 -16.90
CA VAL A 87 15.61 2.85 -16.29
C VAL A 87 14.70 2.07 -17.25
N GLN A 88 14.31 0.88 -16.86
CA GLN A 88 13.44 0.00 -17.64
C GLN A 88 12.09 -0.23 -16.95
N VAL A 89 12.02 -0.04 -15.63
CA VAL A 89 10.78 -0.05 -14.86
C VAL A 89 10.66 1.26 -14.11
N LEU A 90 9.52 1.91 -14.27
CA LEU A 90 9.12 3.10 -13.52
C LEU A 90 7.93 2.74 -12.63
N CYS A 91 8.11 2.79 -11.32
CA CYS A 91 7.07 2.54 -10.35
C CYS A 91 6.66 3.84 -9.65
N LEU A 92 5.39 4.19 -9.70
CA LEU A 92 4.81 5.38 -9.09
C LEU A 92 4.06 4.98 -7.81
N ALA A 93 4.38 5.63 -6.71
CA ALA A 93 3.77 5.42 -5.40
C ALA A 93 3.38 6.76 -4.76
N PRO A 94 2.22 6.84 -4.08
CA PRO A 94 1.72 8.11 -3.56
C PRO A 94 2.54 8.67 -2.39
N THR A 95 3.24 7.81 -1.65
CA THR A 95 4.00 8.20 -0.47
C THR A 95 5.46 7.78 -0.56
N ARG A 96 6.32 8.51 0.15
CA ARG A 96 7.77 8.22 0.23
C ARG A 96 8.04 6.90 0.92
N GLU A 97 7.27 6.62 1.95
CA GLU A 97 7.36 5.42 2.76
C GLU A 97 7.05 4.18 1.91
N LEU A 98 5.98 4.24 1.10
CA LEU A 98 5.63 3.17 0.16
C LEU A 98 6.69 3.03 -0.93
N ALA A 99 7.16 4.14 -1.52
CA ALA A 99 8.23 4.10 -2.52
C ALA A 99 9.51 3.44 -1.97
N HIS A 100 9.91 3.78 -0.75
CA HIS A 100 11.05 3.16 -0.09
C HIS A 100 10.84 1.67 0.18
N GLN A 101 9.65 1.28 0.62
CA GLN A 101 9.32 -0.12 0.85
C GLN A 101 9.36 -0.95 -0.44
N ILE A 102 8.80 -0.42 -1.54
CA ILE A 102 8.86 -1.07 -2.85
C ILE A 102 10.32 -1.24 -3.29
N GLN A 103 11.15 -0.22 -3.10
CA GLN A 103 12.57 -0.27 -3.43
C GLN A 103 13.30 -1.35 -2.62
N LEU A 104 13.00 -1.50 -1.31
CA LEU A 104 13.61 -2.54 -0.49
C LEU A 104 13.26 -3.95 -1.00
N VAL A 105 11.99 -4.19 -1.36
CA VAL A 105 11.57 -5.48 -1.94
C VAL A 105 12.26 -5.70 -3.29
N ALA A 106 12.30 -4.68 -4.14
CA ALA A 106 12.94 -4.77 -5.44
C ALA A 106 14.46 -5.02 -5.33
N SER A 107 15.15 -4.34 -4.40
CA SER A 107 16.57 -4.60 -4.14
C SER A 107 16.82 -6.01 -3.61
N ALA A 108 16.00 -6.47 -2.66
CA ALA A 108 16.17 -7.79 -2.06
C ALA A 108 16.00 -8.93 -3.08
N ILE A 109 15.11 -8.76 -4.06
CA ILE A 109 14.89 -9.76 -5.13
C ILE A 109 15.92 -9.61 -6.24
N GLY A 110 16.27 -8.36 -6.63
CA GLY A 110 17.14 -8.08 -7.78
C GLY A 110 18.64 -8.19 -7.50
N GLU A 111 19.06 -7.94 -6.26
CA GLU A 111 20.46 -7.93 -5.79
C GLU A 111 20.76 -9.13 -4.89
N SER A 112 20.42 -10.35 -5.30
CA SER A 112 20.73 -11.56 -4.52
C SER A 112 22.23 -11.64 -4.18
N SER A 113 22.55 -12.00 -2.94
CA SER A 113 23.87 -11.86 -2.29
C SER A 113 25.00 -12.75 -2.85
N THR A 114 24.75 -13.60 -3.84
CA THR A 114 25.76 -14.43 -4.50
C THR A 114 26.12 -13.84 -5.85
N VAL A 115 27.32 -13.30 -5.96
CA VAL A 115 27.84 -12.49 -7.07
C VAL A 115 27.67 -13.15 -8.46
N ASP A 116 27.71 -14.46 -8.55
CA ASP A 116 27.63 -15.19 -9.83
C ASP A 116 26.19 -15.53 -10.27
N THR A 117 25.19 -15.32 -9.42
CA THR A 117 23.81 -15.80 -9.66
C THR A 117 22.75 -14.73 -9.58
N SER A 118 23.11 -13.48 -9.23
CA SER A 118 22.16 -12.37 -9.13
C SER A 118 21.79 -11.83 -10.50
N MET A 119 20.56 -11.35 -10.63
CA MET A 119 20.16 -10.56 -11.83
C MET A 119 20.94 -9.27 -11.94
N ASN A 120 21.58 -8.81 -10.86
CA ASN A 120 22.29 -7.53 -10.77
C ASN A 120 21.41 -6.33 -11.23
N ILE A 121 20.14 -6.38 -10.87
CA ILE A 121 19.16 -5.31 -11.09
C ILE A 121 19.22 -4.37 -9.90
N LYS A 122 19.53 -3.10 -10.17
CA LYS A 122 19.58 -2.06 -9.15
C LYS A 122 18.24 -1.33 -9.09
N ALA A 123 17.65 -1.28 -7.89
CA ALA A 123 16.46 -0.50 -7.60
C ALA A 123 16.81 0.76 -6.80
N TYR A 124 16.13 1.85 -7.10
CA TYR A 124 16.31 3.12 -6.39
C TYR A 124 14.99 3.84 -6.17
N ALA A 125 14.83 4.45 -4.97
CA ALA A 125 13.66 5.24 -4.63
C ALA A 125 13.97 6.75 -4.68
N ALA A 126 13.44 7.45 -5.67
CA ALA A 126 13.50 8.90 -5.82
C ALA A 126 12.34 9.56 -5.06
N MET A 127 12.66 10.29 -4.00
CA MET A 127 11.66 10.83 -3.09
C MET A 127 11.84 12.34 -2.86
N GLY A 128 10.74 13.08 -2.75
CA GLY A 128 10.78 14.50 -2.39
C GLY A 128 11.50 14.77 -1.06
N LYS A 129 11.94 16.01 -0.83
CA LYS A 129 12.70 16.46 0.36
C LYS A 129 14.11 15.85 0.54
N THR A 130 14.63 15.12 -0.44
CA THR A 130 16.05 14.74 -0.54
C THR A 130 16.72 15.59 -1.63
N PRO A 131 18.04 15.82 -1.57
CA PRO A 131 18.74 16.55 -2.63
C PRO A 131 18.59 15.85 -3.98
N ILE A 132 18.02 16.52 -4.97
CA ILE A 132 17.78 15.93 -6.30
C ILE A 132 19.08 15.48 -7.00
N LYS A 133 20.21 16.09 -6.64
CA LYS A 133 21.53 15.69 -7.15
C LYS A 133 21.90 14.26 -6.75
N GLU A 134 21.38 13.74 -5.65
CA GLU A 134 21.62 12.36 -5.23
C GLU A 134 20.85 11.38 -6.12
N ASP A 135 19.61 11.72 -6.48
CA ASP A 135 18.80 10.91 -7.39
C ASP A 135 19.46 10.86 -8.78
N ILE A 136 19.88 12.01 -9.30
CA ILE A 136 20.58 12.07 -10.61
C ILE A 136 21.84 11.21 -10.59
N ARG A 137 22.67 11.31 -9.55
CA ARG A 137 23.87 10.49 -9.40
C ARG A 137 23.55 8.99 -9.32
N ALA A 138 22.46 8.62 -8.65
CA ALA A 138 22.03 7.23 -8.58
C ALA A 138 21.61 6.71 -9.96
N ILE A 139 20.85 7.51 -10.71
CA ILE A 139 20.42 7.19 -12.08
C ILE A 139 21.63 7.04 -13.00
N ASP A 140 22.61 7.94 -12.93
CA ASP A 140 23.84 7.91 -13.73
C ASP A 140 24.70 6.66 -13.44
N ARG A 141 24.62 6.11 -12.24
CA ARG A 141 25.28 4.85 -11.88
C ARG A 141 24.62 3.61 -12.48
N GLY A 142 23.51 3.77 -13.19
CA GLY A 142 22.83 2.73 -13.94
C GLY A 142 21.87 1.91 -13.10
N ILE A 143 20.75 2.50 -12.73
CA ILE A 143 19.60 1.82 -12.14
C ILE A 143 18.64 1.35 -13.23
N GLN A 144 17.99 0.20 -13.02
CA GLN A 144 17.01 -0.34 -13.94
C GLN A 144 15.57 -0.26 -13.40
N PHE A 145 15.39 -0.27 -12.09
CA PHE A 145 14.08 -0.19 -11.42
C PHE A 145 14.02 1.13 -10.62
N LEU A 146 13.32 2.11 -11.16
CA LEU A 146 13.11 3.41 -10.51
C LEU A 146 11.75 3.46 -9.85
N VAL A 147 11.72 3.71 -8.54
CA VAL A 147 10.48 3.96 -7.79
C VAL A 147 10.46 5.43 -7.41
N GLY A 148 9.28 6.06 -7.38
CA GLY A 148 9.21 7.42 -6.86
C GLY A 148 7.80 7.94 -6.65
N THR A 149 7.74 9.08 -5.96
CA THR A 149 6.48 9.84 -5.86
C THR A 149 6.30 10.70 -7.13
N PRO A 150 5.05 10.93 -7.61
CA PRO A 150 4.79 11.60 -8.88
C PRO A 150 5.54 12.91 -9.04
N GLY A 151 5.48 13.81 -8.07
CA GLY A 151 6.15 15.12 -8.17
C GLY A 151 7.68 15.02 -8.31
N ARG A 152 8.32 14.03 -7.67
CA ARG A 152 9.77 13.85 -7.80
C ARG A 152 10.12 13.21 -9.14
N ILE A 153 9.35 12.24 -9.60
CA ILE A 153 9.56 11.65 -10.93
C ILE A 153 9.38 12.70 -12.02
N PHE A 154 8.32 13.51 -11.93
CA PHE A 154 8.09 14.62 -12.86
C PHE A 154 9.27 15.62 -12.88
N ASP A 155 9.82 16.01 -11.71
CA ASP A 155 11.00 16.90 -11.64
C ASP A 155 12.23 16.26 -12.28
N LEU A 156 12.48 14.96 -12.08
CA LEU A 156 13.58 14.24 -12.72
C LEU A 156 13.41 14.14 -14.23
N MET A 157 12.18 13.92 -14.74
CA MET A 157 11.88 13.89 -16.17
C MET A 157 12.06 15.27 -16.82
N ASN A 158 11.58 16.33 -16.17
CA ASN A 158 11.79 17.71 -16.62
C ASN A 158 13.27 18.08 -16.74
N ARG A 159 14.09 17.57 -15.82
CA ARG A 159 15.56 17.75 -15.83
C ARG A 159 16.28 16.81 -16.78
N ARG A 160 15.54 15.93 -17.48
CA ARG A 160 16.10 14.89 -18.35
C ARG A 160 17.13 13.99 -17.63
N ALA A 161 16.91 13.72 -16.36
CA ALA A 161 17.79 12.86 -15.56
C ALA A 161 17.83 11.42 -16.09
N PHE A 162 16.78 10.98 -16.77
CA PHE A 162 16.73 9.72 -17.52
C PHE A 162 15.85 9.86 -18.76
N THR A 163 16.02 8.94 -19.70
CA THR A 163 15.18 8.85 -20.90
C THR A 163 14.10 7.81 -20.72
N THR A 164 12.91 8.06 -21.27
CA THR A 164 11.78 7.12 -21.29
C THR A 164 11.96 6.00 -22.30
N GLU A 165 12.90 6.12 -23.24
CA GLU A 165 13.13 5.19 -24.35
C GLU A 165 13.29 3.72 -23.95
N PHE A 166 13.89 3.48 -22.79
CA PHE A 166 14.14 2.11 -22.28
C PHE A 166 13.06 1.60 -21.34
N VAL A 167 12.05 2.43 -21.00
CA VAL A 167 10.99 2.04 -20.06
C VAL A 167 10.07 1.01 -20.70
N LYS A 168 10.03 -0.18 -20.12
CA LYS A 168 9.22 -1.31 -20.56
C LYS A 168 7.94 -1.47 -19.77
N VAL A 169 7.99 -1.09 -18.48
CA VAL A 169 6.85 -1.22 -17.54
C VAL A 169 6.71 0.05 -16.72
N ILE A 170 5.48 0.54 -16.65
CA ILE A 170 5.06 1.55 -15.68
C ILE A 170 4.12 0.87 -14.69
N VAL A 171 4.44 0.95 -13.41
CA VAL A 171 3.60 0.44 -12.33
C VAL A 171 3.00 1.62 -11.58
N ILE A 172 1.70 1.56 -11.31
CA ILE A 172 0.99 2.53 -10.48
C ILE A 172 0.42 1.77 -9.29
N ASP A 173 1.03 1.96 -8.12
CA ASP A 173 0.55 1.36 -6.87
C ASP A 173 -0.33 2.35 -6.10
N GLU A 174 -1.35 1.83 -5.40
CA GLU A 174 -2.42 2.59 -4.76
C GLU A 174 -3.06 3.60 -5.74
N ALA A 175 -3.53 3.06 -6.89
CA ALA A 175 -4.03 3.85 -8.01
C ALA A 175 -5.19 4.79 -7.62
N ASP A 176 -6.05 4.38 -6.70
CA ASP A 176 -7.12 5.21 -6.12
C ASP A 176 -6.57 6.49 -5.48
N GLN A 177 -5.46 6.41 -4.75
CA GLN A 177 -4.80 7.58 -4.17
C GLN A 177 -4.05 8.42 -5.21
N MET A 178 -3.52 7.79 -6.25
CA MET A 178 -2.79 8.47 -7.33
C MET A 178 -3.70 9.32 -8.21
N LEU A 179 -5.01 9.14 -8.12
CA LEU A 179 -6.01 9.91 -8.85
C LEU A 179 -6.65 11.02 -8.01
N GLU A 180 -6.30 11.15 -6.72
CA GLU A 180 -6.68 12.33 -5.93
C GLU A 180 -6.13 13.60 -6.61
N ASP A 181 -6.85 14.71 -6.49
CA ASP A 181 -6.54 15.99 -7.17
C ASP A 181 -5.07 16.42 -7.06
N ARG A 182 -4.47 16.15 -5.90
CA ARG A 182 -3.05 16.49 -5.65
C ARG A 182 -2.04 15.79 -6.55
N PHE A 183 -2.38 14.64 -7.14
CA PHE A 183 -1.49 13.86 -7.99
C PHE A 183 -1.93 13.79 -9.45
N ARG A 184 -3.22 14.01 -9.72
CA ARG A 184 -3.84 13.86 -11.04
C ARG A 184 -3.10 14.63 -12.13
N GLU A 185 -2.84 15.92 -11.89
CA GLU A 185 -2.06 16.75 -12.83
C GLU A 185 -0.64 16.23 -13.06
N GLN A 186 0.03 15.80 -11.98
CA GLN A 186 1.38 15.27 -12.07
C GLN A 186 1.43 13.96 -12.86
N MET A 187 0.44 13.10 -12.66
CA MET A 187 0.31 11.86 -13.43
C MET A 187 0.11 12.15 -14.92
N GLN A 188 -0.81 13.05 -15.27
CA GLN A 188 -1.01 13.47 -16.67
C GLN A 188 0.29 14.02 -17.28
N CYS A 189 1.00 14.87 -16.54
CA CYS A 189 2.27 15.40 -17.00
C CYS A 189 3.32 14.31 -17.25
N ILE A 190 3.42 13.30 -16.37
CA ILE A 190 4.35 12.18 -16.53
C ILE A 190 4.03 11.39 -17.81
N PHE A 191 2.77 11.06 -18.05
CA PHE A 191 2.37 10.32 -19.25
C PHE A 191 2.56 11.15 -20.54
N ASN A 192 2.44 12.48 -20.48
CA ASN A 192 2.66 13.38 -21.61
C ASN A 192 4.14 13.48 -22.07
N PHE A 193 5.11 13.01 -21.27
CA PHE A 193 6.51 12.93 -21.75
C PHE A 193 6.68 11.94 -22.90
N GLY A 194 5.72 11.06 -23.12
CA GLY A 194 5.77 10.03 -24.13
C GLY A 194 6.67 8.85 -23.72
N PHE A 195 6.13 7.67 -23.91
CA PHE A 195 6.81 6.41 -23.69
C PHE A 195 6.76 5.58 -24.98
N PRO A 196 7.67 4.62 -25.19
CA PRO A 196 7.58 3.70 -26.31
C PRO A 196 6.22 3.01 -26.38
N ALA A 197 5.72 2.78 -27.59
CA ALA A 197 4.45 2.04 -27.80
C ALA A 197 4.48 0.60 -27.22
N THR A 198 5.67 0.09 -26.93
CA THR A 198 5.90 -1.21 -26.30
C THR A 198 5.87 -1.17 -24.78
N THR A 199 5.83 0.01 -24.18
CA THR A 199 5.67 0.17 -22.72
C THR A 199 4.31 -0.34 -22.29
N ARG A 200 4.26 -1.06 -21.20
CA ARG A 200 3.02 -1.60 -20.62
C ARG A 200 2.80 -1.05 -19.24
N CYS A 201 1.53 -0.80 -18.92
CA CYS A 201 1.16 -0.26 -17.62
C CYS A 201 0.49 -1.33 -16.75
N ALA A 202 0.76 -1.26 -15.45
CA ALA A 202 0.18 -2.14 -14.45
C ALA A 202 -0.39 -1.30 -13.29
N PHE A 203 -1.70 -1.38 -13.09
CA PHE A 203 -2.43 -0.64 -12.06
C PHE A 203 -2.77 -1.56 -10.90
N PHE A 204 -2.44 -1.12 -9.69
CA PHE A 204 -2.72 -1.84 -8.46
C PHE A 204 -3.47 -0.93 -7.49
N SER A 205 -4.59 -1.42 -6.98
CA SER A 205 -5.36 -0.73 -5.95
C SER A 205 -6.05 -1.71 -5.00
N ALA A 206 -6.41 -1.23 -3.82
CA ALA A 206 -7.31 -1.97 -2.93
C ALA A 206 -8.77 -1.69 -3.27
N THR A 207 -9.07 -0.51 -3.80
CA THR A 207 -10.40 -0.08 -4.21
C THR A 207 -10.43 0.21 -5.70
N MET A 208 -11.53 -0.13 -6.38
CA MET A 208 -11.76 0.13 -7.80
C MET A 208 -13.00 1.01 -7.94
N ASN A 209 -12.83 2.29 -7.59
CA ASN A 209 -13.88 3.27 -7.82
C ASN A 209 -13.98 3.64 -9.33
N PRO A 210 -15.09 4.26 -9.79
CA PRO A 210 -15.26 4.60 -11.19
C PRO A 210 -14.13 5.45 -11.77
N ASP A 211 -13.58 6.38 -11.00
CA ASP A 211 -12.50 7.26 -11.45
C ASP A 211 -11.21 6.48 -11.76
N VAL A 212 -10.90 5.44 -10.97
CA VAL A 212 -9.74 4.56 -11.21
C VAL A 212 -9.93 3.77 -12.49
N VAL A 213 -11.14 3.26 -12.71
CA VAL A 213 -11.45 2.48 -13.91
C VAL A 213 -11.39 3.36 -15.14
N GLU A 214 -12.03 4.54 -15.12
CA GLU A 214 -12.02 5.51 -16.22
C GLU A 214 -10.61 5.95 -16.59
N PHE A 215 -9.79 6.27 -15.59
CA PHE A 215 -8.40 6.67 -15.82
C PHE A 215 -7.57 5.51 -16.40
N ALA A 216 -7.73 4.33 -15.85
CA ALA A 216 -7.03 3.15 -16.37
C ALA A 216 -7.47 2.85 -17.80
N ASP A 217 -8.75 2.86 -18.11
CA ASP A 217 -9.27 2.63 -19.46
C ASP A 217 -8.84 3.74 -20.44
N SER A 218 -8.53 4.95 -19.97
CA SER A 218 -8.00 6.03 -20.83
C SER A 218 -6.54 5.82 -21.24
N LEU A 219 -5.77 5.04 -20.46
CA LEU A 219 -4.34 4.80 -20.67
C LEU A 219 -4.02 3.41 -21.19
N LEU A 220 -4.86 2.43 -20.95
CA LEU A 220 -4.61 1.02 -21.22
C LEU A 220 -5.37 0.55 -22.46
N GLN A 221 -4.75 -0.40 -23.17
CA GLN A 221 -5.36 -1.07 -24.32
C GLN A 221 -5.61 -2.53 -23.99
N ASP A 222 -6.88 -2.90 -23.82
CA ASP A 222 -7.31 -4.27 -23.52
C ASP A 222 -6.59 -4.90 -22.31
N PRO A 223 -6.66 -4.27 -21.12
CA PRO A 223 -5.93 -4.77 -19.95
C PRO A 223 -6.54 -6.05 -19.39
N VAL A 224 -5.69 -6.93 -18.89
CA VAL A 224 -6.13 -8.07 -18.08
C VAL A 224 -6.67 -7.53 -16.75
N LYS A 225 -7.97 -7.69 -16.51
CA LYS A 225 -8.65 -7.24 -15.29
C LYS A 225 -8.71 -8.39 -14.29
N ILE A 226 -7.99 -8.25 -13.16
CA ILE A 226 -8.01 -9.18 -12.03
C ILE A 226 -8.68 -8.44 -10.87
N LEU A 227 -9.99 -8.59 -10.79
CA LEU A 227 -10.82 -7.94 -9.79
C LEU A 227 -11.20 -8.97 -8.72
N LEU A 228 -11.31 -8.51 -7.49
CA LEU A 228 -11.86 -9.35 -6.42
C LEU A 228 -13.39 -9.34 -6.51
N PRO A 229 -14.04 -10.51 -6.36
CA PRO A 229 -15.47 -10.55 -6.16
C PRO A 229 -15.89 -9.63 -5.01
N PRO A 230 -17.05 -8.95 -5.08
CA PRO A 230 -17.51 -8.06 -4.01
C PRO A 230 -17.50 -8.71 -2.62
N GLU A 231 -17.77 -10.02 -2.55
CA GLU A 231 -17.75 -10.78 -1.30
C GLU A 231 -16.32 -10.96 -0.76
N GLU A 232 -15.31 -10.94 -1.61
CA GLU A 232 -13.91 -11.07 -1.20
C GLU A 232 -13.25 -9.72 -0.90
N VAL A 233 -13.87 -8.60 -1.26
CA VAL A 233 -13.44 -7.26 -0.81
C VAL A 233 -13.71 -7.08 0.68
N THR A 234 -14.58 -7.95 1.26
CA THR A 234 -14.89 -7.93 2.68
C THR A 234 -13.64 -8.12 3.55
N LEU A 235 -13.68 -7.47 4.68
CA LEU A 235 -12.60 -7.50 5.67
C LEU A 235 -12.71 -8.76 6.56
N ASP A 236 -13.02 -9.94 5.94
CA ASP A 236 -13.23 -11.22 6.60
C ASP A 236 -12.00 -11.65 7.36
N GLY A 237 -11.60 -11.30 8.33
CA GLY A 237 -10.40 -11.55 9.15
C GLY A 237 -10.14 -10.40 10.09
N ILE A 238 -10.87 -9.27 9.93
CA ILE A 238 -10.79 -8.13 10.84
C ILE A 238 -12.12 -7.99 11.58
N LYS A 239 -12.11 -8.28 12.87
CA LYS A 239 -13.25 -7.99 13.73
C LYS A 239 -13.34 -6.49 13.95
N GLN A 240 -14.47 -5.91 13.61
CA GLN A 240 -14.71 -4.47 13.64
C GLN A 240 -15.64 -4.15 14.80
N TYR A 241 -15.18 -3.28 15.70
CA TYR A 241 -15.94 -2.84 16.86
C TYR A 241 -16.13 -1.34 16.86
N LYS A 242 -17.23 -0.87 17.43
CA LYS A 242 -17.50 0.55 17.70
C LYS A 242 -17.93 0.76 19.15
N VAL A 243 -17.57 1.92 19.69
CA VAL A 243 -18.02 2.41 20.99
C VAL A 243 -18.41 3.89 20.83
N GLU A 244 -19.63 4.20 21.23
CA GLU A 244 -20.17 5.56 21.18
C GLU A 244 -19.99 6.23 22.53
N VAL A 245 -19.54 7.48 22.54
CA VAL A 245 -19.36 8.29 23.73
C VAL A 245 -20.18 9.58 23.64
N GLU A 246 -20.71 10.02 24.78
CA GLU A 246 -21.55 11.23 24.85
C GLU A 246 -20.71 12.54 24.87
N ARG A 247 -19.40 12.44 25.20
CA ARG A 247 -18.49 13.58 25.30
C ARG A 247 -17.17 13.25 24.64
N GLU A 248 -16.58 14.22 23.95
CA GLU A 248 -15.28 14.05 23.28
C GLU A 248 -14.16 13.63 24.24
N ASP A 249 -14.12 14.19 25.45
CA ASP A 249 -13.11 13.86 26.44
C ASP A 249 -13.09 12.38 26.82
N TRP A 250 -14.24 11.71 26.77
CA TRP A 250 -14.36 10.29 27.08
C TRP A 250 -13.69 9.38 26.05
N LYS A 251 -13.44 9.87 24.84
CA LYS A 251 -12.63 9.11 23.85
C LYS A 251 -11.25 8.75 24.43
N PHE A 252 -10.63 9.66 25.16
CA PHE A 252 -9.34 9.42 25.76
C PHE A 252 -9.42 8.43 26.94
N GLU A 253 -10.46 8.51 27.74
CA GLU A 253 -10.68 7.57 28.85
C GLU A 253 -10.90 6.15 28.33
N ILE A 254 -11.75 5.98 27.31
CA ILE A 254 -11.91 4.69 26.61
C ILE A 254 -10.59 4.18 26.06
N LEU A 255 -9.79 5.03 25.42
CA LEU A 255 -8.49 4.64 24.92
C LEU A 255 -7.56 4.13 26.02
N LEU A 256 -7.51 4.78 27.18
CA LEU A 256 -6.74 4.32 28.33
C LEU A 256 -7.26 2.99 28.89
N ASP A 257 -8.57 2.81 28.93
CA ASP A 257 -9.17 1.56 29.39
C ASP A 257 -8.89 0.40 28.46
N LEU A 258 -8.87 0.62 27.14
CA LEU A 258 -8.43 -0.38 26.16
C LEU A 258 -6.98 -0.81 26.42
N TYR A 259 -6.08 0.15 26.69
CA TYR A 259 -4.67 -0.14 26.96
C TYR A 259 -4.43 -0.83 28.30
N LYS A 260 -5.27 -0.60 29.31
CA LYS A 260 -5.18 -1.29 30.61
C LYS A 260 -5.67 -2.71 30.56
N ASN A 261 -6.71 -2.98 29.76
CA ASN A 261 -7.45 -4.23 29.79
C ASN A 261 -7.16 -5.18 28.64
N LEU A 262 -6.58 -4.67 27.53
CA LEU A 262 -6.19 -5.48 26.38
C LEU A 262 -4.68 -5.70 26.37
N ASN A 263 -4.27 -6.93 26.10
CA ASN A 263 -2.85 -7.25 25.88
C ASN A 263 -2.43 -6.85 24.46
N ILE A 264 -2.15 -5.56 24.27
CA ILE A 264 -1.82 -4.98 22.97
C ILE A 264 -0.33 -5.18 22.67
N ALA A 265 -0.01 -6.01 21.69
CA ALA A 265 1.36 -6.19 21.23
C ALA A 265 1.85 -4.94 20.48
N GLN A 266 1.14 -4.55 19.43
CA GLN A 266 1.31 -3.27 18.72
C GLN A 266 -0.04 -2.75 18.24
N ALA A 267 -0.25 -1.44 18.35
CA ALA A 267 -1.44 -0.77 17.85
C ALA A 267 -1.12 0.46 17.01
N LEU A 268 -2.01 0.72 16.07
CA LEU A 268 -2.02 1.91 15.24
C LEU A 268 -3.27 2.72 15.53
N ILE A 269 -3.10 4.00 15.90
CA ILE A 269 -4.20 4.91 16.24
C ILE A 269 -4.28 5.99 15.16
N TYR A 270 -5.45 6.18 14.57
CA TYR A 270 -5.68 7.16 13.53
C TYR A 270 -6.43 8.39 14.05
N CYS A 271 -5.89 9.56 13.73
CA CYS A 271 -6.52 10.87 13.85
C CYS A 271 -6.61 11.52 12.46
N ASN A 272 -7.57 12.45 12.28
CA ASN A 272 -7.76 13.11 10.99
C ASN A 272 -6.78 14.26 10.76
N THR A 273 -6.32 14.91 11.83
CA THR A 273 -5.44 16.09 11.75
C THR A 273 -4.14 15.89 12.50
N ARG A 274 -3.09 16.60 12.04
CA ARG A 274 -1.82 16.65 12.73
C ARG A 274 -1.96 17.10 14.20
N ASN A 275 -2.69 18.19 14.40
CA ASN A 275 -2.85 18.77 15.74
C ASN A 275 -3.48 17.78 16.71
N LYS A 276 -4.50 17.03 16.25
CA LYS A 276 -5.15 15.99 17.06
C LYS A 276 -4.21 14.83 17.35
N ALA A 277 -3.40 14.44 16.37
CA ALA A 277 -2.41 13.37 16.56
C ALA A 277 -1.31 13.78 17.56
N GLU A 278 -0.79 15.00 17.47
CA GLU A 278 0.21 15.53 18.41
C GLU A 278 -0.37 15.70 19.83
N GLU A 279 -1.60 16.26 19.95
CA GLU A 279 -2.31 16.39 21.23
C GLU A 279 -2.50 15.04 21.91
N LEU A 280 -2.99 14.05 21.15
CA LEU A 280 -3.21 12.70 21.66
C LEU A 280 -1.90 12.04 22.09
N ALA A 281 -0.83 12.23 21.30
CA ALA A 281 0.50 11.72 21.61
C ALA A 281 1.05 12.31 22.93
N ASP A 282 0.89 13.60 23.13
CA ASP A 282 1.33 14.29 24.36
C ASP A 282 0.53 13.78 25.58
N ARG A 283 -0.79 13.64 25.46
CA ARG A 283 -1.64 13.11 26.53
C ARG A 283 -1.26 11.67 26.89
N MET A 284 -1.03 10.79 25.91
CA MET A 284 -0.64 9.41 26.14
C MET A 284 0.76 9.31 26.77
N THR A 285 1.71 10.15 26.33
CA THR A 285 3.05 10.21 26.92
C THR A 285 3.00 10.65 28.38
N LYS A 286 2.20 11.68 28.70
CA LYS A 286 1.96 12.12 30.09
C LYS A 286 1.30 11.05 30.95
N ALA A 287 0.50 10.19 30.36
CA ALA A 287 -0.11 9.03 31.02
C ALA A 287 0.87 7.83 31.15
N GLY A 288 2.13 7.97 30.72
CA GLY A 288 3.18 6.96 30.88
C GLY A 288 3.25 5.89 29.77
N TYR A 289 2.58 6.09 28.62
CA TYR A 289 2.64 5.15 27.52
C TYR A 289 3.76 5.52 26.53
N PRO A 290 4.68 4.59 26.18
CA PRO A 290 5.69 4.81 25.17
C PRO A 290 5.02 4.78 23.78
N ILE A 291 4.89 5.94 23.17
CA ILE A 291 4.23 6.11 21.87
C ILE A 291 5.17 6.71 20.82
N THR A 292 4.84 6.50 19.57
CA THR A 292 5.41 7.18 18.43
C THR A 292 4.29 7.94 17.70
N CYS A 293 4.53 9.20 17.33
CA CYS A 293 3.61 9.98 16.50
C CYS A 293 4.26 10.28 15.15
N ILE A 294 3.52 10.08 14.05
CA ILE A 294 3.98 10.35 12.68
C ILE A 294 2.88 11.06 11.89
N HIS A 295 3.23 12.17 11.22
CA HIS A 295 2.35 12.95 10.34
C HIS A 295 3.11 13.60 9.18
N GLY A 296 2.38 14.15 8.18
CA GLY A 296 2.93 14.60 6.90
C GLY A 296 3.92 15.76 6.96
N GLU A 297 3.79 16.64 7.95
CA GLU A 297 4.65 17.83 8.06
C GLU A 297 6.00 17.56 8.73
N MET A 298 6.18 16.37 9.31
CA MET A 298 7.46 15.99 9.91
C MET A 298 8.55 15.88 8.86
N GLU A 299 9.79 16.16 9.26
CA GLU A 299 10.95 15.92 8.44
C GLU A 299 11.05 14.44 8.06
N ALA A 300 11.45 14.20 6.81
CA ALA A 300 11.50 12.85 6.27
C ALA A 300 12.41 11.89 7.06
N ARG A 301 13.54 12.43 7.55
CA ARG A 301 14.50 11.67 8.36
C ARG A 301 13.87 11.23 9.67
N ASP A 302 13.16 12.12 10.34
CA ASP A 302 12.52 11.84 11.62
C ASP A 302 11.39 10.83 11.46
N ARG A 303 10.60 10.93 10.38
CA ARG A 303 9.56 9.93 10.05
C ARG A 303 10.18 8.55 9.85
N MET A 304 11.31 8.46 9.13
CA MET A 304 11.99 7.18 8.89
C MET A 304 12.53 6.58 10.19
N ILE A 305 13.15 7.39 11.05
CA ILE A 305 13.66 6.96 12.35
C ILE A 305 12.51 6.41 13.21
N ARG A 306 11.43 7.18 13.35
CA ARG A 306 10.26 6.80 14.15
C ARG A 306 9.57 5.54 13.60
N MET A 307 9.44 5.43 12.28
CA MET A 307 8.90 4.22 11.66
C MET A 307 9.77 3.00 11.91
N THR A 308 11.10 3.16 11.86
CA THR A 308 12.05 2.08 12.15
C THR A 308 11.95 1.63 13.61
N SER A 309 11.86 2.57 14.54
CA SER A 309 11.67 2.30 15.97
C SER A 309 10.37 1.51 16.23
N PHE A 310 9.27 1.93 15.59
CA PHE A 310 8.01 1.21 15.69
C PHE A 310 8.09 -0.22 15.10
N ARG A 311 8.70 -0.38 13.92
CA ARG A 311 8.89 -1.71 13.30
C ARG A 311 9.74 -2.66 14.15
N LYS A 312 10.73 -2.13 14.86
CA LYS A 312 11.57 -2.91 15.79
C LYS A 312 10.87 -3.23 17.11
N GLY A 313 9.66 -2.70 17.35
CA GLY A 313 8.93 -2.90 18.60
C GLY A 313 9.46 -2.09 19.79
N GLU A 314 10.35 -1.11 19.54
CA GLU A 314 10.86 -0.19 20.58
C GLU A 314 9.72 0.68 21.15
N THR A 315 8.73 1.00 20.31
CA THR A 315 7.45 1.57 20.71
C THR A 315 6.32 0.67 20.24
N ARG A 316 5.28 0.53 21.07
CA ARG A 316 4.15 -0.36 20.77
C ARG A 316 2.94 0.35 20.22
N VAL A 317 2.92 1.67 20.28
CA VAL A 317 1.83 2.51 19.82
C VAL A 317 2.33 3.49 18.80
N LEU A 318 1.68 3.51 17.64
CA LEU A 318 1.90 4.50 16.62
C LEU A 318 0.62 5.32 16.43
N ILE A 319 0.69 6.62 16.66
CA ILE A 319 -0.39 7.57 16.37
C ILE A 319 -0.08 8.22 15.02
N SER A 320 -1.05 8.24 14.12
CA SER A 320 -0.84 8.83 12.80
C SER A 320 -2.10 9.45 12.19
N THR A 321 -1.89 10.26 11.17
CA THR A 321 -2.93 10.66 10.22
C THR A 321 -3.02 9.67 9.06
N ASP A 322 -3.98 9.86 8.14
CA ASP A 322 -4.16 9.02 6.94
C ASP A 322 -2.94 8.97 6.02
N LEU A 323 -1.93 9.83 6.23
CA LEU A 323 -0.64 9.71 5.54
C LEU A 323 -0.08 8.28 5.61
N LEU A 324 -0.26 7.61 6.74
CA LEU A 324 0.24 6.27 6.97
C LEU A 324 -0.86 5.18 6.86
N ALA A 325 -2.07 5.54 6.46
CA ALA A 325 -3.14 4.57 6.27
C ALA A 325 -2.86 3.63 5.09
N ARG A 326 -2.06 4.09 4.12
CA ARG A 326 -1.74 3.33 2.90
C ARG A 326 -0.24 3.03 2.83
N GLY A 327 0.10 1.86 2.32
CA GLY A 327 1.47 1.51 1.94
C GLY A 327 2.46 1.21 3.06
N ILE A 328 2.09 1.25 4.34
CA ILE A 328 3.00 0.85 5.41
C ILE A 328 2.88 -0.64 5.66
N ASP A 329 3.98 -1.33 5.51
CA ASP A 329 4.11 -2.69 6.00
C ASP A 329 4.58 -2.67 7.46
N VAL A 330 3.62 -2.74 8.36
CA VAL A 330 3.86 -3.03 9.76
C VAL A 330 3.40 -4.47 9.99
N GLN A 331 4.34 -5.38 10.01
CA GLN A 331 4.09 -6.83 10.01
C GLN A 331 3.34 -7.37 11.23
N GLN A 332 3.14 -6.56 12.28
CA GLN A 332 2.66 -7.05 13.58
C GLN A 332 1.58 -6.21 14.24
N VAL A 333 0.83 -5.40 13.51
CA VAL A 333 -0.27 -4.65 14.13
C VAL A 333 -1.44 -5.58 14.39
N SER A 334 -1.72 -5.83 15.66
CA SER A 334 -2.86 -6.65 16.10
C SER A 334 -4.14 -5.85 16.26
N LEU A 335 -4.01 -4.53 16.44
CA LEU A 335 -5.12 -3.63 16.71
C LEU A 335 -4.97 -2.31 15.94
N VAL A 336 -6.05 -1.89 15.28
CA VAL A 336 -6.21 -0.54 14.74
C VAL A 336 -7.30 0.18 15.52
N ILE A 337 -7.03 1.42 15.94
CA ILE A 337 -8.00 2.27 16.62
C ILE A 337 -8.26 3.49 15.76
N ASN A 338 -9.51 3.70 15.33
CA ASN A 338 -9.96 4.96 14.77
C ASN A 338 -10.37 5.86 15.94
N TYR A 339 -9.47 6.72 16.39
CA TYR A 339 -9.76 7.74 17.41
C TYR A 339 -10.73 8.79 16.84
N GLU A 340 -10.61 9.06 15.54
CA GLU A 340 -11.57 9.79 14.71
C GLU A 340 -11.86 8.97 13.46
N MET A 341 -13.14 8.93 13.05
CA MET A 341 -13.52 8.28 11.80
C MET A 341 -12.90 9.00 10.60
N PRO A 342 -12.45 8.28 9.56
CA PRO A 342 -11.88 8.92 8.39
C PRO A 342 -12.90 9.83 7.70
N VAL A 343 -12.40 10.92 7.09
CA VAL A 343 -13.24 11.84 6.32
C VAL A 343 -13.68 11.17 5.03
N GLU A 344 -12.74 10.55 4.32
CA GLU A 344 -12.98 9.79 3.10
C GLU A 344 -13.29 8.33 3.45
N MET A 345 -14.40 7.79 2.91
CA MET A 345 -14.88 6.45 3.27
C MET A 345 -13.88 5.35 2.88
N GLU A 346 -13.19 5.52 1.74
CA GLU A 346 -12.18 4.60 1.23
C GLU A 346 -11.01 4.41 2.22
N ASN A 347 -10.68 5.48 2.96
CA ASN A 347 -9.58 5.41 3.94
C ASN A 347 -9.88 4.45 5.10
N TYR A 348 -11.15 4.14 5.36
CA TYR A 348 -11.51 3.19 6.40
C TYR A 348 -10.89 1.81 6.16
N ILE A 349 -11.06 1.24 4.98
CA ILE A 349 -10.47 -0.06 4.62
C ILE A 349 -8.94 -0.01 4.69
N HIS A 350 -8.34 1.08 4.22
CA HIS A 350 -6.89 1.26 4.26
C HIS A 350 -6.36 1.33 5.70
N ARG A 351 -7.08 2.00 6.61
CA ARG A 351 -6.74 2.06 8.03
C ARG A 351 -6.80 0.69 8.69
N ILE A 352 -7.96 0.05 8.66
CA ILE A 352 -8.17 -1.22 9.37
C ILE A 352 -7.41 -2.38 8.73
N GLY A 353 -7.16 -2.32 7.41
CA GLY A 353 -6.31 -3.26 6.68
C GLY A 353 -4.83 -3.27 7.12
N ARG A 354 -4.44 -2.46 8.14
CA ARG A 354 -3.14 -2.58 8.80
C ARG A 354 -3.12 -3.70 9.84
N SER A 355 -4.29 -4.15 10.32
CA SER A 355 -4.42 -5.33 11.17
C SER A 355 -4.76 -6.58 10.34
N GLY A 356 -4.46 -7.76 10.85
CA GLY A 356 -4.89 -9.02 10.22
C GLY A 356 -4.17 -9.42 8.94
N ARG A 357 -2.90 -9.05 8.77
CA ARG A 357 -2.10 -9.39 7.59
C ARG A 357 -1.58 -10.83 7.62
N PHE A 358 -1.26 -11.38 6.44
CA PHE A 358 -0.69 -12.73 6.27
C PHE A 358 -1.54 -13.86 6.87
N GLY A 359 -2.88 -13.78 6.73
CA GLY A 359 -3.81 -14.81 7.22
C GLY A 359 -4.07 -14.78 8.74
N ARG A 360 -3.55 -13.78 9.45
CA ARG A 360 -3.86 -13.55 10.87
C ARG A 360 -5.15 -12.75 11.02
N LYS A 361 -5.92 -13.06 12.08
CA LYS A 361 -7.11 -12.28 12.43
C LYS A 361 -6.69 -10.96 13.05
N GLY A 362 -7.24 -9.85 12.55
CA GLY A 362 -7.05 -8.50 13.07
C GLY A 362 -8.25 -7.99 13.86
N ASN A 363 -8.04 -6.87 14.54
CA ASN A 363 -9.13 -6.16 15.23
C ASN A 363 -9.06 -4.67 14.91
N SER A 364 -10.23 -4.05 14.76
CA SER A 364 -10.36 -2.59 14.71
C SER A 364 -11.40 -2.11 15.70
N ILE A 365 -11.13 -0.98 16.36
CA ILE A 365 -12.03 -0.33 17.30
C ILE A 365 -12.18 1.13 16.86
N SER A 366 -13.43 1.57 16.64
CA SER A 366 -13.76 2.95 16.31
C SER A 366 -14.44 3.62 17.50
N ILE A 367 -13.88 4.75 17.97
CA ILE A 367 -14.41 5.52 19.08
C ILE A 367 -15.20 6.71 18.51
N LEU A 368 -16.52 6.67 18.63
CA LEU A 368 -17.44 7.55 17.93
C LEU A 368 -17.95 8.66 18.85
N TYR A 369 -17.87 9.90 18.36
CA TYR A 369 -18.47 11.08 18.98
C TYR A 369 -18.99 12.05 17.92
N GLY A 370 -20.16 12.63 18.13
CA GLY A 370 -20.72 13.64 17.23
C GLY A 370 -20.86 13.14 15.79
N ASN A 371 -20.21 13.81 14.85
CA ASN A 371 -20.27 13.47 13.42
C ASN A 371 -19.64 12.10 13.08
N ASP A 372 -18.84 11.51 13.98
CA ASP A 372 -18.27 10.19 13.73
C ASP A 372 -19.36 9.10 13.66
N ILE A 373 -20.49 9.31 14.36
CA ILE A 373 -21.61 8.36 14.40
C ILE A 373 -22.26 8.24 13.02
N SER A 374 -22.58 9.37 12.38
CA SER A 374 -23.14 9.36 11.02
C SER A 374 -22.14 8.81 10.00
N ARG A 375 -20.87 9.21 10.10
CA ARG A 375 -19.81 8.67 9.23
C ARG A 375 -19.65 7.15 9.36
N ALA A 376 -19.78 6.61 10.57
CA ALA A 376 -19.71 5.17 10.77
C ALA A 376 -20.85 4.44 10.02
N VAL A 377 -22.06 4.99 10.03
CA VAL A 377 -23.21 4.45 9.29
C VAL A 377 -22.97 4.51 7.78
N ASP A 378 -22.47 5.66 7.28
CA ASP A 378 -22.15 5.83 5.86
C ASP A 378 -21.07 4.83 5.41
N ILE A 379 -20.03 4.63 6.21
CA ILE A 379 -18.95 3.68 5.95
C ILE A 379 -19.45 2.23 5.98
N GLU A 380 -20.31 1.86 6.94
CA GLU A 380 -20.93 0.53 6.98
C GLU A 380 -21.75 0.26 5.71
N SER A 381 -22.50 1.26 5.24
CA SER A 381 -23.28 1.17 4.01
C SER A 381 -22.40 1.08 2.76
N PHE A 382 -21.39 1.96 2.66
CA PHE A 382 -20.49 2.05 1.50
C PHE A 382 -19.67 0.76 1.29
N HIS A 383 -19.10 0.24 2.37
CA HIS A 383 -18.26 -0.97 2.32
C HIS A 383 -19.04 -2.26 2.56
N LYS A 384 -20.37 -2.19 2.72
CA LYS A 384 -21.24 -3.36 3.02
C LYS A 384 -20.68 -4.19 4.19
N THR A 385 -20.25 -3.51 5.25
CA THR A 385 -19.65 -4.11 6.44
C THR A 385 -20.45 -3.72 7.69
N THR A 386 -20.17 -4.36 8.81
CA THR A 386 -20.83 -4.06 10.09
C THR A 386 -19.80 -3.90 11.20
N MET A 387 -19.89 -2.81 11.94
CA MET A 387 -19.13 -2.60 13.18
C MET A 387 -19.98 -3.05 14.37
N HIS A 388 -19.54 -4.06 15.08
CA HIS A 388 -20.25 -4.58 16.26
C HIS A 388 -20.02 -3.67 17.48
N PRO A 389 -20.99 -3.55 18.39
CA PRO A 389 -20.73 -2.88 19.65
C PRO A 389 -19.53 -3.50 20.37
N LEU A 390 -18.65 -2.65 20.94
CA LEU A 390 -17.53 -3.14 21.73
C LEU A 390 -18.07 -3.87 22.97
N PRO A 391 -17.68 -5.14 23.24
CA PRO A 391 -18.17 -5.88 24.38
C PRO A 391 -17.72 -5.23 25.70
N MET A 392 -18.60 -5.22 26.70
CA MET A 392 -18.29 -4.71 28.04
C MET A 392 -17.13 -5.48 28.69
N ASP A 393 -17.09 -6.79 28.47
CA ASP A 393 -15.97 -7.64 28.86
C ASP A 393 -14.95 -7.69 27.72
N LEU A 394 -13.89 -6.88 27.84
CA LEU A 394 -12.82 -6.77 26.85
C LEU A 394 -12.00 -8.06 26.67
N SER A 395 -12.11 -9.04 27.57
CA SER A 395 -11.47 -10.35 27.40
C SER A 395 -12.01 -11.11 26.19
N GLN A 396 -13.21 -10.76 25.71
CA GLN A 396 -13.83 -11.31 24.50
C GLN A 396 -13.20 -10.76 23.21
N VAL A 397 -12.47 -9.64 23.29
CA VAL A 397 -11.69 -9.08 22.19
C VAL A 397 -10.37 -9.84 22.12
N GLN A 398 -10.35 -10.93 21.35
CA GLN A 398 -9.15 -11.74 21.17
C GLN A 398 -8.15 -10.98 20.28
N LEU A 399 -7.17 -10.35 20.88
CA LEU A 399 -6.00 -9.83 20.16
C LEU A 399 -5.03 -11.00 19.94
N ASN A 400 -4.89 -11.45 18.70
CA ASN A 400 -3.86 -12.45 18.37
C ASN A 400 -2.48 -11.80 18.50
N ALA A 401 -1.62 -12.39 19.30
CA ALA A 401 -0.23 -12.00 19.47
C ALA A 401 0.62 -12.35 18.24
#